data_68b8a55e82e58364dd248daaf17b3c12
#
_entry.id   68b8a55e82e58364dd248daaf17b3c12
#
_cell.length_a   1.000
_cell.length_b   1.000
_cell.length_c   1.000
_cell.angle_alpha   90.00
_cell.angle_beta   90.00
_cell.angle_gamma   90.00
#
_symmetry.space_group_name_H-M   'P 1'
#
loop_
_entity.id
_entity.type
_entity.pdbx_description
1 polymer ?
#
loop_
_entity_poly.entity_id
_entity_poly.type
_entity_poly.pdbx_seq_one_letter_code
_entity_poly.pdbx_strand_id
1 'polypeptide(L)'
;MASKYKEIWNNLLQAKKLPNRCSGVVEISYEKFKSLSDKFNHDTATEFVSNLLDGKVFIIKKAFSEDFVQEIKSKIKKFWLQNPEEYHEMREGCPDFHRVITPEKAKNYAVGAVRHTTYFFPWNNDPCKLNDRIYERWRYSKYVAGLNFREYENNTPKDGSIDRIQIVCYPPKYGGVETHVDTTSNNLLAISCYLSSRTNKNFSTGGFYCLDKNSENIDVEKYIGEGDMSLYCPTIEHGVFPIDQNSVSKKYNWNSGVGRWWMGLFTNDS
;
A
#
# COMPACT_ATOMS: atom_id res chain seq x y z
N MET A 1 -16.62 17.10 0.62
CA MET A 1 -16.55 17.81 -0.69
C MET A 1 -16.35 16.73 -1.74
N ALA A 2 -17.20 16.71 -2.77
CA ALA A 2 -17.08 15.77 -3.88
C ALA A 2 -15.78 16.00 -4.65
N SER A 3 -15.13 14.90 -5.08
CA SER A 3 -13.88 15.01 -5.83
C SER A 3 -14.12 15.53 -7.25
N LYS A 4 -13.39 16.57 -7.61
CA LYS A 4 -13.32 17.08 -8.99
C LYS A 4 -12.61 16.10 -9.95
N TYR A 5 -11.85 15.15 -9.41
CA TYR A 5 -11.18 14.11 -10.19
C TYR A 5 -12.16 13.07 -10.74
N LYS A 6 -13.34 12.89 -10.13
CA LYS A 6 -14.33 11.90 -10.58
C LYS A 6 -14.74 12.11 -12.05
N GLU A 7 -14.96 13.35 -12.43
CA GLU A 7 -15.31 13.70 -13.83
C GLU A 7 -14.14 13.44 -14.78
N ILE A 8 -12.91 13.81 -14.37
CA ILE A 8 -11.69 13.55 -15.17
C ILE A 8 -11.50 12.05 -15.42
N TRP A 9 -11.61 11.23 -14.36
CA TRP A 9 -11.55 9.77 -14.48
C TRP A 9 -12.61 9.24 -15.43
N ASN A 10 -13.87 9.64 -15.26
CA ASN A 10 -14.98 9.20 -16.10
C ASN A 10 -14.75 9.55 -17.57
N ASN A 11 -14.31 10.77 -17.87
CA ASN A 11 -14.05 11.21 -19.24
C ASN A 11 -12.90 10.43 -19.89
N LEU A 12 -11.79 10.26 -19.18
CA LEU A 12 -10.63 9.56 -19.71
C LEU A 12 -10.88 8.04 -19.88
N LEU A 13 -11.62 7.41 -18.98
CA LEU A 13 -11.98 5.99 -19.06
C LEU A 13 -12.97 5.66 -20.19
N GLN A 14 -13.65 6.65 -20.78
CA GLN A 14 -14.41 6.43 -22.02
C GLN A 14 -13.49 6.13 -23.23
N ALA A 15 -12.27 6.67 -23.24
CA ALA A 15 -11.32 6.54 -24.34
C ALA A 15 -10.15 5.57 -24.01
N LYS A 16 -9.85 5.33 -22.75
CA LYS A 16 -8.74 4.50 -22.29
C LYS A 16 -9.23 3.41 -21.34
N LYS A 17 -8.55 2.26 -21.34
CA LYS A 17 -8.72 1.21 -20.33
C LYS A 17 -7.70 1.40 -19.20
N LEU A 18 -7.96 0.81 -18.03
CA LEU A 18 -6.96 0.71 -16.98
C LEU A 18 -5.74 -0.08 -17.50
N PRO A 19 -4.52 0.41 -17.28
CA PRO A 19 -3.31 -0.26 -17.76
C PRO A 19 -3.02 -1.52 -16.94
N ASN A 20 -2.57 -2.57 -17.60
CA ASN A 20 -2.10 -3.80 -16.96
C ASN A 20 -0.56 -3.90 -16.91
N ARG A 21 0.15 -2.90 -17.43
CA ARG A 21 1.61 -2.85 -17.51
C ARG A 21 2.13 -1.50 -17.05
N CYS A 22 3.29 -1.53 -16.41
CA CYS A 22 4.01 -0.32 -16.02
C CYS A 22 4.75 0.26 -17.24
N SER A 23 4.61 1.57 -17.47
CA SER A 23 5.34 2.31 -18.51
C SER A 23 6.50 3.13 -17.96
N GLY A 24 6.73 3.11 -16.65
CA GLY A 24 7.82 3.81 -15.97
C GLY A 24 7.41 4.42 -14.64
N VAL A 25 8.40 5.01 -13.97
CA VAL A 25 8.25 5.60 -12.63
C VAL A 25 8.40 7.10 -12.71
N VAL A 26 7.56 7.83 -11.98
CA VAL A 26 7.59 9.30 -11.86
C VAL A 26 7.72 9.65 -10.39
N GLU A 27 8.73 10.45 -10.03
CA GLU A 27 8.93 10.94 -8.67
C GLU A 27 8.36 12.36 -8.52
N ILE A 28 7.57 12.58 -7.46
CA ILE A 28 7.08 13.91 -7.08
C ILE A 28 7.23 14.12 -5.57
N SER A 29 7.37 15.36 -5.12
CA SER A 29 7.35 15.65 -3.68
C SER A 29 5.93 15.53 -3.11
N TYR A 30 5.82 15.24 -1.80
CA TYR A 30 4.51 15.23 -1.12
C TYR A 30 3.79 16.58 -1.24
N GLU A 31 4.51 17.69 -1.16
CA GLU A 31 3.92 19.03 -1.33
C GLU A 31 3.32 19.23 -2.73
N LYS A 32 4.01 18.77 -3.79
CA LYS A 32 3.46 18.79 -5.14
C LYS A 32 2.23 17.90 -5.26
N PHE A 33 2.25 16.70 -4.69
CA PHE A 33 1.10 15.80 -4.66
C PHE A 33 -0.09 16.44 -3.95
N LYS A 34 0.12 16.98 -2.75
CA LYS A 34 -0.91 17.69 -1.97
C LYS A 34 -1.52 18.85 -2.75
N SER A 35 -0.69 19.61 -3.48
CA SER A 35 -1.14 20.74 -4.29
C SER A 35 -2.10 20.35 -5.41
N LEU A 36 -2.09 19.11 -5.89
CA LEU A 36 -3.07 18.60 -6.87
C LEU A 36 -4.51 18.70 -6.37
N SER A 37 -4.71 18.64 -5.05
CA SER A 37 -6.03 18.77 -4.41
C SER A 37 -6.26 20.18 -3.87
N ASP A 38 -5.30 20.75 -3.14
CA ASP A 38 -5.42 22.04 -2.46
C ASP A 38 -5.49 23.21 -3.46
N LYS A 39 -4.80 23.08 -4.59
CA LYS A 39 -4.73 24.08 -5.68
C LYS A 39 -5.20 23.46 -6.99
N PHE A 40 -6.39 22.85 -6.98
CA PHE A 40 -6.90 22.12 -8.12
C PHE A 40 -6.83 22.96 -9.40
N ASN A 41 -6.18 22.41 -10.42
CA ASN A 41 -6.16 22.91 -11.78
C ASN A 41 -6.56 21.75 -12.71
N HIS A 42 -7.51 21.98 -13.60
CA HIS A 42 -8.08 20.93 -14.46
C HIS A 42 -7.05 20.28 -15.37
N ASP A 43 -6.18 21.06 -16.01
CA ASP A 43 -5.18 20.55 -16.98
C ASP A 43 -4.14 19.69 -16.26
N THR A 44 -3.61 20.18 -15.12
CA THR A 44 -2.67 19.42 -14.28
C THR A 44 -3.29 18.14 -13.72
N ALA A 45 -4.56 18.19 -13.32
CA ALA A 45 -5.28 17.02 -12.85
C ALA A 45 -5.51 15.99 -13.96
N THR A 46 -5.87 16.46 -15.16
CA THR A 46 -6.05 15.63 -16.37
C THR A 46 -4.72 14.99 -16.77
N GLU A 47 -3.61 15.73 -16.76
CA GLU A 47 -2.27 15.20 -17.03
C GLU A 47 -1.88 14.12 -16.00
N PHE A 48 -2.14 14.37 -14.71
CA PHE A 48 -1.85 13.41 -13.64
C PHE A 48 -2.61 12.08 -13.85
N VAL A 49 -3.92 12.15 -14.10
CA VAL A 49 -4.75 10.96 -14.35
C VAL A 49 -4.35 10.28 -15.67
N SER A 50 -4.06 11.04 -16.74
CA SER A 50 -3.59 10.48 -18.00
C SER A 50 -2.29 9.70 -17.83
N ASN A 51 -1.33 10.21 -17.07
CA ASN A 51 -0.08 9.50 -16.76
C ASN A 51 -0.35 8.18 -16.01
N LEU A 52 -1.30 8.15 -15.06
CA LEU A 52 -1.71 6.91 -14.39
C LEU A 52 -2.30 5.90 -15.39
N LEU A 53 -3.19 6.36 -16.28
CA LEU A 53 -3.80 5.52 -17.32
C LEU A 53 -2.80 5.09 -18.40
N ASP A 54 -1.71 5.82 -18.58
CA ASP A 54 -0.58 5.40 -19.42
C ASP A 54 0.38 4.42 -18.73
N GLY A 55 0.03 3.96 -17.49
CA GLY A 55 0.77 2.96 -16.75
C GLY A 55 1.93 3.51 -15.91
N LYS A 56 1.95 4.81 -15.61
CA LYS A 56 2.98 5.37 -14.72
C LYS A 56 2.71 4.99 -13.27
N VAL A 57 3.80 4.64 -12.56
CA VAL A 57 3.84 4.49 -11.11
C VAL A 57 4.39 5.79 -10.52
N PHE A 58 3.59 6.49 -9.73
CA PHE A 58 4.05 7.69 -9.02
C PHE A 58 4.67 7.32 -7.69
N ILE A 59 5.88 7.80 -7.43
CA ILE A 59 6.52 7.76 -6.11
C ILE A 59 6.44 9.15 -5.50
N ILE A 60 5.70 9.25 -4.40
CA ILE A 60 5.47 10.48 -3.66
C ILE A 60 6.50 10.53 -2.54
N LYS A 61 7.50 11.39 -2.69
CA LYS A 61 8.65 11.48 -1.80
C LYS A 61 8.29 12.14 -0.48
N LYS A 62 8.73 11.54 0.63
CA LYS A 62 8.61 12.08 2.00
C LYS A 62 7.16 12.38 2.42
N ALA A 63 6.24 11.46 2.07
CA ALA A 63 4.85 11.56 2.51
C ALA A 63 4.72 11.42 4.03
N PHE A 64 5.60 10.64 4.65
CA PHE A 64 5.72 10.47 6.11
C PHE A 64 7.12 10.85 6.58
N SER A 65 7.21 11.46 7.77
CA SER A 65 8.51 11.72 8.39
C SER A 65 9.15 10.43 8.90
N GLU A 66 10.48 10.39 8.95
CA GLU A 66 11.24 9.26 9.47
C GLU A 66 10.82 8.93 10.93
N ASP A 67 10.62 9.94 11.78
CA ASP A 67 10.16 9.75 13.15
C ASP A 67 8.81 9.05 13.21
N PHE A 68 7.87 9.41 12.33
CA PHE A 68 6.57 8.76 12.29
C PHE A 68 6.68 7.31 11.80
N VAL A 69 7.54 7.04 10.84
CA VAL A 69 7.81 5.68 10.37
C VAL A 69 8.39 4.81 11.50
N GLN A 70 9.34 5.33 12.29
CA GLN A 70 9.88 4.61 13.43
C GLN A 70 8.82 4.40 14.53
N GLU A 71 7.96 5.39 14.77
CA GLU A 71 6.82 5.28 15.68
C GLU A 71 5.88 4.15 15.25
N ILE A 72 5.49 4.08 13.95
CA ILE A 72 4.66 2.98 13.41
C ILE A 72 5.32 1.64 13.72
N LYS A 73 6.56 1.43 13.30
CA LYS A 73 7.29 0.17 13.51
C LYS A 73 7.34 -0.25 14.98
N SER A 74 7.60 0.72 15.87
CA SER A 74 7.68 0.46 17.31
C SER A 74 6.34 0.04 17.90
N LYS A 75 5.26 0.77 17.56
CA LYS A 75 3.90 0.47 18.04
C LYS A 75 3.37 -0.85 17.52
N ILE A 76 3.64 -1.17 16.25
CA ILE A 76 3.24 -2.45 15.66
C ILE A 76 3.97 -3.63 16.32
N LYS A 77 5.28 -3.52 16.54
CA LYS A 77 6.02 -4.57 17.29
C LYS A 77 5.46 -4.76 18.70
N LYS A 78 5.12 -3.67 19.38
CA LYS A 78 4.48 -3.74 20.70
C LYS A 78 3.11 -4.43 20.61
N PHE A 79 2.30 -4.11 19.61
CA PHE A 79 1.01 -4.74 19.36
C PHE A 79 1.16 -6.26 19.18
N TRP A 80 2.15 -6.73 18.39
CA TRP A 80 2.43 -8.17 18.22
C TRP A 80 2.80 -8.88 19.51
N LEU A 81 3.51 -8.21 20.42
CA LEU A 81 3.90 -8.81 21.70
C LEU A 81 2.76 -8.85 22.72
N GLN A 82 1.76 -7.99 22.57
CA GLN A 82 0.64 -7.84 23.51
C GLN A 82 -0.61 -8.60 23.09
N ASN A 83 -0.69 -9.04 21.84
CA ASN A 83 -1.85 -9.74 21.29
C ASN A 83 -1.41 -11.11 20.72
N PRO A 84 -2.25 -12.13 20.77
CA PRO A 84 -1.98 -13.40 20.12
C PRO A 84 -2.06 -13.24 18.60
N GLU A 85 -1.34 -14.10 17.87
CA GLU A 85 -1.51 -14.25 16.43
C GLU A 85 -2.88 -14.87 16.13
N GLU A 86 -3.75 -14.19 15.43
CA GLU A 86 -5.11 -14.64 15.13
C GLU A 86 -5.48 -14.34 13.67
N TYR A 87 -6.58 -14.95 13.23
CA TYR A 87 -7.23 -14.63 11.96
C TYR A 87 -8.73 -14.38 12.21
N HIS A 88 -9.19 -13.25 11.69
CA HIS A 88 -10.60 -12.89 11.69
C HIS A 88 -11.07 -12.62 10.27
N GLU A 89 -12.28 -13.06 9.95
CA GLU A 89 -12.98 -12.58 8.76
C GLU A 89 -13.34 -11.10 8.97
N MET A 90 -13.31 -10.31 7.89
CA MET A 90 -13.66 -8.89 7.94
C MET A 90 -15.19 -8.72 8.07
N ARG A 91 -15.71 -8.90 9.27
CA ARG A 91 -17.14 -8.75 9.61
C ARG A 91 -17.32 -7.65 10.65
N GLU A 92 -18.56 -7.19 10.81
CA GLU A 92 -18.91 -6.26 11.88
C GLU A 92 -18.45 -6.82 13.24
N GLY A 93 -17.79 -5.97 14.03
CA GLY A 93 -17.19 -6.38 15.31
C GLY A 93 -15.87 -7.13 15.21
N CYS A 94 -15.32 -7.38 14.00
CA CYS A 94 -13.97 -7.90 13.84
C CYS A 94 -12.97 -6.98 14.54
N PRO A 95 -12.11 -7.49 15.45
CA PRO A 95 -11.09 -6.69 16.12
C PRO A 95 -9.93 -6.37 15.18
N ASP A 96 -9.09 -5.43 15.57
CA ASP A 96 -7.76 -5.31 14.98
C ASP A 96 -6.94 -6.56 15.33
N PHE A 97 -6.21 -7.11 14.35
CA PHE A 97 -5.48 -8.36 14.55
C PHE A 97 -4.18 -8.42 13.75
N HIS A 98 -3.35 -9.39 14.09
CA HIS A 98 -2.17 -9.70 13.30
C HIS A 98 -2.02 -11.21 13.09
N ARG A 99 -1.34 -11.57 12.00
CA ARG A 99 -1.02 -12.97 11.69
C ARG A 99 0.30 -13.12 10.96
N VAL A 100 0.90 -14.28 11.13
CA VAL A 100 2.09 -14.72 10.40
C VAL A 100 1.68 -15.68 9.29
N ILE A 101 2.09 -15.37 8.06
CA ILE A 101 1.95 -16.26 6.90
C ILE A 101 3.35 -16.80 6.60
N THR A 102 3.60 -18.03 7.07
CA THR A 102 4.85 -18.75 6.81
C THR A 102 4.89 -19.29 5.37
N PRO A 103 6.04 -19.76 4.85
CA PRO A 103 6.11 -20.40 3.53
C PRO A 103 5.12 -21.57 3.37
N GLU A 104 4.86 -22.32 4.44
CA GLU A 104 3.90 -23.44 4.43
C GLU A 104 2.46 -22.94 4.33
N LYS A 105 2.10 -21.92 5.13
CA LYS A 105 0.77 -21.30 5.09
C LYS A 105 0.50 -20.60 3.74
N ALA A 106 1.52 -19.96 3.16
CA ALA A 106 1.39 -19.21 1.90
C ALA A 106 0.91 -20.05 0.72
N LYS A 107 1.22 -21.35 0.73
CA LYS A 107 0.78 -22.30 -0.32
C LYS A 107 -0.75 -22.48 -0.39
N ASN A 108 -1.48 -22.10 0.65
CA ASN A 108 -2.94 -22.21 0.72
C ASN A 108 -3.67 -20.94 0.24
N TYR A 109 -2.94 -19.92 -0.22
CA TYR A 109 -3.52 -18.67 -0.70
C TYR A 109 -3.41 -18.59 -2.23
N ALA A 110 -4.38 -17.94 -2.87
CA ALA A 110 -4.39 -17.71 -4.31
C ALA A 110 -3.18 -16.90 -4.81
N VAL A 111 -2.62 -16.05 -3.94
CA VAL A 111 -1.37 -15.31 -4.17
C VAL A 111 -0.40 -15.68 -3.07
N GLY A 112 0.71 -16.29 -3.43
CA GLY A 112 1.78 -16.66 -2.49
C GLY A 112 2.41 -15.41 -1.87
N ALA A 113 2.27 -15.26 -0.55
CA ALA A 113 2.82 -14.13 0.19
C ALA A 113 3.33 -14.56 1.56
N VAL A 114 4.63 -14.42 1.80
CA VAL A 114 5.26 -14.75 3.10
C VAL A 114 5.52 -13.46 3.85
N ARG A 115 4.81 -13.26 4.98
CA ARG A 115 4.82 -11.98 5.71
C ARG A 115 4.26 -12.08 7.11
N HIS A 116 4.64 -11.15 7.99
CA HIS A 116 3.91 -10.82 9.22
C HIS A 116 3.03 -9.61 8.91
N THR A 117 1.72 -9.74 9.07
CA THR A 117 0.76 -8.70 8.69
C THR A 117 -0.15 -8.32 9.83
N THR A 118 -0.44 -7.04 9.95
CA THR A 118 -1.36 -6.45 10.94
C THR A 118 -2.46 -5.71 10.18
N TYR A 119 -3.68 -5.82 10.66
CA TYR A 119 -4.87 -5.20 10.08
C TYR A 119 -5.53 -4.30 11.10
N PHE A 120 -5.79 -3.05 10.72
CA PHE A 120 -6.56 -2.07 11.48
C PHE A 120 -7.78 -1.63 10.69
N PHE A 121 -8.88 -1.45 11.40
CA PHE A 121 -10.16 -1.09 10.83
C PHE A 121 -10.73 0.17 11.50
N PRO A 122 -11.43 1.05 10.73
CA PRO A 122 -11.89 2.34 11.24
C PRO A 122 -12.94 2.26 12.34
N TRP A 123 -13.66 1.14 12.49
CA TRP A 123 -14.66 0.95 13.55
C TRP A 123 -14.05 0.55 14.91
N ASN A 124 -12.77 0.27 14.97
CA ASN A 124 -12.04 -0.04 16.20
C ASN A 124 -11.44 1.20 16.87
N ASN A 125 -10.98 1.06 18.11
CA ASN A 125 -10.53 2.16 18.95
C ASN A 125 -9.08 2.65 18.66
N ASP A 126 -8.48 2.31 17.51
CA ASP A 126 -7.10 2.67 17.15
C ASP A 126 -6.11 2.44 18.31
N PRO A 127 -5.80 1.19 18.67
CA PRO A 127 -4.99 0.85 19.83
C PRO A 127 -3.55 1.41 19.73
N CYS A 128 -3.11 1.72 18.52
CA CYS A 128 -1.80 2.29 18.25
C CYS A 128 -1.80 3.81 18.15
N LYS A 129 -2.95 4.46 18.09
CA LYS A 129 -3.11 5.92 17.88
C LYS A 129 -2.34 6.41 16.64
N LEU A 130 -2.57 5.74 15.50
CA LEU A 130 -1.90 6.01 14.23
C LEU A 130 -2.87 6.49 13.13
N ASN A 131 -4.16 6.14 13.25
CA ASN A 131 -5.14 6.28 12.17
C ASN A 131 -5.25 7.71 11.66
N ASP A 132 -5.41 8.71 12.53
CA ASP A 132 -5.58 10.11 12.10
C ASP A 132 -4.45 10.60 11.20
N ARG A 133 -3.20 10.28 11.57
CA ARG A 133 -2.00 10.71 10.82
C ARG A 133 -1.85 9.93 9.50
N ILE A 134 -2.29 8.67 9.45
CA ILE A 134 -2.32 7.87 8.23
C ILE A 134 -3.43 8.37 7.31
N TYR A 135 -4.63 8.56 7.83
CA TYR A 135 -5.77 9.07 7.07
C TYR A 135 -5.53 10.47 6.51
N GLU A 136 -4.77 11.33 7.18
CA GLU A 136 -4.41 12.64 6.64
C GLU A 136 -3.77 12.53 5.23
N ARG A 137 -2.91 11.52 5.00
CA ARG A 137 -2.28 11.25 3.68
C ARG A 137 -3.23 10.50 2.75
N TRP A 138 -3.95 9.54 3.29
CA TRP A 138 -4.89 8.73 2.51
C TRP A 138 -6.01 9.57 1.88
N ARG A 139 -6.50 10.58 2.58
CA ARG A 139 -7.53 11.51 2.07
C ARG A 139 -7.14 12.14 0.75
N TYR A 140 -5.90 12.60 0.59
CA TYR A 140 -5.41 13.13 -0.68
C TYR A 140 -5.39 12.06 -1.78
N SER A 141 -4.99 10.85 -1.46
CA SER A 141 -5.00 9.73 -2.41
C SER A 141 -6.41 9.34 -2.82
N LYS A 142 -7.38 9.32 -1.89
CA LYS A 142 -8.81 9.13 -2.19
C LYS A 142 -9.32 10.21 -3.12
N TYR A 143 -9.00 11.46 -2.83
CA TYR A 143 -9.48 12.59 -3.64
C TYR A 143 -8.99 12.52 -5.09
N VAL A 144 -7.71 12.26 -5.32
CA VAL A 144 -7.18 12.12 -6.68
C VAL A 144 -7.64 10.83 -7.37
N ALA A 145 -8.10 9.82 -6.63
CA ALA A 145 -8.77 8.63 -7.15
C ALA A 145 -10.24 8.87 -7.54
N GLY A 146 -10.77 10.09 -7.37
CA GLY A 146 -12.15 10.42 -7.68
C GLY A 146 -13.14 10.22 -6.54
N LEU A 147 -12.69 9.82 -5.34
CA LEU A 147 -13.50 9.66 -4.14
C LEU A 147 -13.61 10.96 -3.34
N ASN A 148 -14.55 11.05 -2.40
CA ASN A 148 -14.55 12.12 -1.41
C ASN A 148 -13.35 11.97 -0.47
N PHE A 149 -12.87 13.07 0.13
CA PHE A 149 -11.72 13.02 1.07
C PHE A 149 -11.91 12.01 2.20
N ARG A 150 -13.12 11.90 2.73
CA ARG A 150 -13.47 11.03 3.87
C ARG A 150 -14.34 9.84 3.47
N GLU A 151 -14.35 9.46 2.19
CA GLU A 151 -15.08 8.30 1.72
C GLU A 151 -14.66 7.05 2.51
N TYR A 152 -15.63 6.29 2.98
CA TYR A 152 -15.47 5.03 3.72
C TYR A 152 -14.82 5.10 5.12
N GLU A 153 -14.37 6.28 5.61
CA GLU A 153 -13.67 6.38 6.91
C GLU A 153 -14.52 5.93 8.11
N ASN A 154 -15.84 6.01 8.01
CA ASN A 154 -16.77 5.62 9.08
C ASN A 154 -17.55 4.33 8.74
N ASN A 155 -17.21 3.67 7.64
CA ASN A 155 -17.92 2.48 7.22
C ASN A 155 -17.57 1.28 8.08
N THR A 156 -18.56 0.41 8.23
CA THR A 156 -18.46 -0.93 8.82
C THR A 156 -18.84 -1.96 7.75
N PRO A 157 -18.64 -3.26 7.93
CA PRO A 157 -18.98 -4.27 6.93
C PRO A 157 -20.42 -4.21 6.41
N LYS A 158 -21.38 -3.79 7.22
CA LYS A 158 -22.79 -3.63 6.79
C LYS A 158 -22.99 -2.54 5.73
N ASP A 159 -22.02 -1.65 5.56
CA ASP A 159 -22.08 -0.56 4.57
C ASP A 159 -21.55 -1.02 3.19
N GLY A 160 -21.09 -2.27 3.07
CA GLY A 160 -20.65 -2.93 1.83
C GLY A 160 -19.20 -2.65 1.45
N SER A 161 -18.64 -1.48 1.74
CA SER A 161 -17.26 -1.14 1.45
C SER A 161 -16.57 -0.58 2.68
N ILE A 162 -15.37 -1.09 2.99
CA ILE A 162 -14.63 -0.76 4.22
C ILE A 162 -13.23 -0.30 3.92
N ASP A 163 -12.75 0.65 4.69
CA ASP A 163 -11.33 0.98 4.76
C ASP A 163 -10.57 -0.01 5.63
N ARG A 164 -9.34 -0.32 5.22
CA ARG A 164 -8.43 -1.19 5.96
C ARG A 164 -7.00 -0.69 5.84
N ILE A 165 -6.35 -0.44 6.96
CA ILE A 165 -4.92 -0.21 7.04
C ILE A 165 -4.24 -1.57 7.25
N GLN A 166 -3.34 -1.94 6.36
CA GLN A 166 -2.59 -3.18 6.43
C GLN A 166 -1.10 -2.88 6.57
N ILE A 167 -0.48 -3.25 7.69
CA ILE A 167 0.95 -3.04 7.94
C ILE A 167 1.66 -4.39 7.89
N VAL A 168 2.71 -4.48 7.09
CA VAL A 168 3.39 -5.74 6.75
C VAL A 168 4.88 -5.63 7.01
N CYS A 169 5.45 -6.67 7.60
CA CYS A 169 6.87 -6.92 7.63
C CYS A 169 7.19 -8.19 6.81
N TYR A 170 7.97 -8.03 5.76
CA TYR A 170 8.48 -9.12 4.94
C TYR A 170 9.83 -9.58 5.52
N PRO A 171 9.93 -10.83 6.02
CA PRO A 171 11.16 -11.33 6.62
C PRO A 171 12.26 -11.55 5.57
N PRO A 172 13.54 -11.41 5.95
CA PRO A 172 14.65 -11.83 5.09
C PRO A 172 14.51 -13.28 4.67
N LYS A 173 15.02 -13.62 3.48
CA LYS A 173 15.05 -14.93 2.84
C LYS A 173 13.72 -15.39 2.24
N TYR A 174 12.59 -15.16 2.91
CA TYR A 174 11.29 -15.73 2.51
C TYR A 174 10.25 -14.68 2.16
N GLY A 175 10.39 -13.47 2.70
CA GLY A 175 9.39 -12.42 2.58
C GLY A 175 9.26 -11.89 1.18
N GLY A 176 8.07 -12.00 0.59
CA GLY A 176 7.76 -11.54 -0.75
C GLY A 176 6.30 -11.76 -1.09
N VAL A 177 5.91 -11.33 -2.28
CA VAL A 177 4.58 -11.56 -2.87
C VAL A 177 4.77 -11.90 -4.34
N GLU A 178 4.13 -12.97 -4.80
CA GLU A 178 4.10 -13.35 -6.21
C GLU A 178 3.46 -12.25 -7.07
N THR A 179 3.72 -12.28 -8.37
CA THR A 179 3.11 -11.36 -9.35
C THR A 179 1.59 -11.50 -9.32
N HIS A 180 0.90 -10.39 -9.16
CA HIS A 180 -0.56 -10.32 -9.09
C HIS A 180 -1.07 -8.94 -9.54
N VAL A 181 -2.37 -8.79 -9.58
CA VAL A 181 -3.10 -7.52 -9.69
C VAL A 181 -4.00 -7.34 -8.49
N ASP A 182 -4.28 -6.11 -8.12
CA ASP A 182 -5.25 -5.80 -7.07
C ASP A 182 -6.66 -5.57 -7.65
N THR A 183 -7.67 -5.62 -6.79
CA THR A 183 -9.06 -5.33 -7.17
C THR A 183 -9.27 -3.84 -7.46
N THR A 184 -10.23 -3.55 -8.36
CA THR A 184 -10.64 -2.18 -8.72
C THR A 184 -12.02 -1.82 -8.20
N SER A 185 -12.68 -2.70 -7.42
CA SER A 185 -14.11 -2.53 -7.06
C SER A 185 -14.42 -1.21 -6.36
N ASN A 186 -13.54 -0.74 -5.47
CA ASN A 186 -13.81 0.45 -4.66
C ASN A 186 -12.77 1.56 -4.83
N ASN A 187 -11.69 1.34 -5.56
CA ASN A 187 -10.64 2.32 -5.76
C ASN A 187 -9.93 2.10 -7.09
N LEU A 188 -9.72 3.18 -7.83
CA LEU A 188 -8.97 3.18 -9.10
C LEU A 188 -7.45 3.24 -8.89
N LEU A 189 -6.99 3.39 -7.64
CA LEU A 189 -5.58 3.50 -7.29
C LEU A 189 -5.17 2.51 -6.20
N ALA A 190 -4.11 1.76 -6.44
CA ALA A 190 -3.36 1.08 -5.40
C ALA A 190 -2.49 2.10 -4.66
N ILE A 191 -2.54 2.06 -3.32
CA ILE A 191 -1.85 3.00 -2.43
C ILE A 191 -0.92 2.22 -1.53
N SER A 192 0.38 2.40 -1.73
CA SER A 192 1.44 1.78 -0.92
C SER A 192 2.24 2.83 -0.19
N CYS A 193 2.56 2.57 1.07
CA CYS A 193 3.42 3.41 1.90
C CYS A 193 4.65 2.59 2.32
N TYR A 194 5.84 3.14 2.19
CA TYR A 194 7.08 2.43 2.41
C TYR A 194 7.70 2.82 3.74
N LEU A 195 7.67 1.90 4.69
CA LEU A 195 8.17 2.09 6.04
C LEU A 195 9.63 1.64 6.20
N SER A 196 10.27 1.22 5.11
CA SER A 196 11.69 0.91 5.02
C SER A 196 12.16 1.12 3.59
N SER A 197 13.46 1.24 3.40
CA SER A 197 14.09 1.36 2.08
C SER A 197 15.15 0.28 1.89
N ARG A 198 15.50 0.00 0.63
CA ARG A 198 16.58 -0.94 0.28
C ARG A 198 17.95 -0.31 0.59
N THR A 199 18.33 -0.43 1.83
CA THR A 199 19.62 0.02 2.38
C THR A 199 20.15 -1.05 3.32
N ASN A 200 21.44 -1.03 3.63
CA ASN A 200 22.04 -2.00 4.56
C ASN A 200 21.44 -1.96 5.99
N LYS A 201 20.63 -0.97 6.31
CA LYS A 201 19.94 -0.89 7.62
C LYS A 201 18.66 -1.74 7.68
N ASN A 202 17.92 -1.82 6.57
CA ASN A 202 16.62 -2.51 6.54
C ASN A 202 16.73 -3.84 5.79
N PHE A 203 17.14 -3.78 4.53
CA PHE A 203 17.39 -4.92 3.64
C PHE A 203 18.25 -4.46 2.48
N SER A 204 18.84 -5.40 1.74
CA SER A 204 19.82 -5.11 0.68
C SER A 204 19.33 -5.49 -0.70
N THR A 205 18.52 -6.55 -0.81
CA THR A 205 18.04 -7.10 -2.08
C THR A 205 16.55 -7.44 -2.03
N GLY A 206 15.95 -7.58 -3.21
CA GLY A 206 14.51 -7.81 -3.34
C GLY A 206 13.70 -6.52 -3.32
N GLY A 207 12.39 -6.61 -3.12
CA GLY A 207 11.49 -5.47 -3.04
C GLY A 207 10.50 -5.34 -4.20
N PHE A 208 9.83 -4.22 -4.27
CA PHE A 208 8.70 -3.96 -5.15
C PHE A 208 9.11 -3.85 -6.61
N TYR A 209 8.41 -4.57 -7.48
CA TYR A 209 8.56 -4.51 -8.93
C TYR A 209 7.20 -4.47 -9.63
N CYS A 210 7.18 -3.96 -10.84
CA CYS A 210 6.06 -4.04 -11.77
C CYS A 210 6.52 -4.66 -13.09
N LEU A 211 5.60 -5.23 -13.86
CA LEU A 211 5.91 -5.73 -15.21
C LEU A 211 5.70 -4.64 -16.26
N ASP A 212 6.63 -4.52 -17.18
CA ASP A 212 6.51 -3.65 -18.35
C ASP A 212 5.72 -4.33 -19.50
N LYS A 213 5.61 -3.64 -20.64
CA LYS A 213 4.91 -4.14 -21.83
C LYS A 213 5.50 -5.43 -22.42
N ASN A 214 6.77 -5.74 -22.13
CA ASN A 214 7.45 -6.95 -22.58
C ASN A 214 7.39 -8.06 -21.52
N SER A 215 6.66 -7.86 -20.42
CA SER A 215 6.65 -8.70 -19.23
C SER A 215 8.01 -8.79 -18.52
N GLU A 216 8.86 -7.78 -18.70
CA GLU A 216 10.12 -7.65 -17.98
C GLU A 216 9.90 -6.87 -16.66
N ASN A 217 10.71 -7.21 -15.64
CA ASN A 217 10.59 -6.59 -14.34
C ASN A 217 11.20 -5.18 -14.33
N ILE A 218 10.39 -4.19 -13.99
CA ILE A 218 10.85 -2.86 -13.60
C ILE A 218 11.07 -2.87 -12.09
N ASP A 219 12.31 -2.74 -11.64
CA ASP A 219 12.67 -2.58 -10.22
C ASP A 219 12.24 -1.20 -9.72
N VAL A 220 11.04 -1.13 -9.13
CA VAL A 220 10.47 0.10 -8.56
C VAL A 220 11.11 0.42 -7.22
N GLU A 221 11.56 -0.60 -6.46
CA GLU A 221 12.15 -0.43 -5.12
C GLU A 221 13.37 0.52 -5.12
N LYS A 222 14.11 0.63 -6.22
CA LYS A 222 15.27 1.54 -6.34
C LYS A 222 14.93 3.03 -6.24
N TYR A 223 13.64 3.39 -6.49
CA TYR A 223 13.16 4.77 -6.39
C TYR A 223 12.58 5.10 -5.01
N ILE A 224 12.45 4.09 -4.13
CA ILE A 224 11.73 4.18 -2.87
C ILE A 224 12.66 4.54 -1.72
N GLY A 225 12.29 5.59 -0.97
CA GLY A 225 12.86 5.96 0.31
C GLY A 225 11.93 5.59 1.47
N GLU A 226 12.47 5.57 2.69
CA GLU A 226 11.66 5.42 3.90
C GLU A 226 10.74 6.64 4.08
N GLY A 227 9.45 6.39 4.27
CA GLY A 227 8.42 7.43 4.36
C GLY A 227 7.80 7.84 3.03
N ASP A 228 8.22 7.26 1.90
CA ASP A 228 7.60 7.50 0.61
C ASP A 228 6.27 6.77 0.47
N MET A 229 5.43 7.22 -0.47
CA MET A 229 4.22 6.53 -0.91
C MET A 229 4.30 6.24 -2.41
N SER A 230 3.50 5.28 -2.90
CA SER A 230 3.23 5.17 -4.33
C SER A 230 1.74 5.13 -4.64
N LEU A 231 1.42 5.61 -5.84
CA LEU A 231 0.10 5.53 -6.47
C LEU A 231 0.26 4.97 -7.88
N TYR A 232 -0.56 3.97 -8.21
CA TYR A 232 -0.62 3.36 -9.54
C TYR A 232 -1.97 2.67 -9.75
N CYS A 233 -2.32 2.37 -11.00
CA CYS A 233 -3.55 1.61 -11.27
C CYS A 233 -3.41 0.18 -10.75
N PRO A 234 -4.35 -0.34 -9.95
CA PRO A 234 -4.25 -1.65 -9.29
C PRO A 234 -4.20 -2.82 -10.27
N THR A 235 -4.61 -2.61 -11.52
CA THR A 235 -4.54 -3.58 -12.63
C THR A 235 -3.13 -3.79 -13.19
N ILE A 236 -2.15 -2.96 -12.84
CA ILE A 236 -0.75 -3.19 -13.23
C ILE A 236 -0.23 -4.43 -12.51
N GLU A 237 0.29 -5.40 -13.28
CA GLU A 237 0.92 -6.59 -12.71
C GLU A 237 2.16 -6.22 -11.92
N HIS A 238 2.18 -6.62 -10.64
CA HIS A 238 3.23 -6.25 -9.70
C HIS A 238 3.45 -7.34 -8.64
N GLY A 239 4.55 -7.21 -7.90
CA GLY A 239 4.88 -8.12 -6.82
C GLY A 239 6.02 -7.60 -5.95
N VAL A 240 6.48 -8.44 -5.03
CA VAL A 240 7.61 -8.15 -4.15
C VAL A 240 8.60 -9.31 -4.24
N PHE A 241 9.77 -9.07 -4.83
CA PHE A 241 10.83 -10.07 -4.85
C PHE A 241 11.24 -10.45 -3.42
N PRO A 242 11.66 -11.72 -3.20
CA PRO A 242 12.12 -12.17 -1.90
C PRO A 242 13.20 -11.25 -1.32
N ILE A 243 12.98 -10.83 -0.07
CA ILE A 243 13.85 -9.92 0.64
C ILE A 243 15.10 -10.68 1.11
N ASP A 244 16.30 -10.17 0.76
CA ASP A 244 17.59 -10.76 1.15
C ASP A 244 17.62 -12.28 1.02
N GLN A 245 17.23 -12.79 -0.16
CA GLN A 245 17.04 -14.21 -0.43
C GLN A 245 18.25 -15.08 -0.04
N ASN A 246 19.47 -14.54 -0.14
CA ASN A 246 20.72 -15.22 0.20
C ASN A 246 21.10 -15.12 1.69
N SER A 247 20.21 -14.59 2.54
CA SER A 247 20.47 -14.49 3.97
C SER A 247 20.67 -15.86 4.61
N VAL A 248 21.70 -15.98 5.45
CA VAL A 248 22.13 -17.25 6.07
C VAL A 248 21.30 -17.66 7.28
N SER A 249 20.32 -16.84 7.71
CA SER A 249 19.52 -17.11 8.90
C SER A 249 18.78 -18.45 8.81
N LYS A 250 19.09 -19.37 9.71
CA LYS A 250 18.47 -20.71 9.78
C LYS A 250 17.05 -20.68 10.37
N LYS A 251 16.74 -19.71 11.24
CA LYS A 251 15.43 -19.56 11.88
C LYS A 251 15.12 -18.09 12.05
N TYR A 252 13.98 -17.67 11.52
CA TYR A 252 13.52 -16.30 11.61
C TYR A 252 12.62 -16.09 12.84
N ASN A 253 12.91 -15.05 13.60
CA ASN A 253 12.01 -14.60 14.67
C ASN A 253 10.98 -13.63 14.12
N TRP A 254 9.74 -14.08 13.96
CA TRP A 254 8.64 -13.31 13.39
C TRP A 254 8.30 -12.01 14.13
N ASN A 255 8.61 -11.94 15.43
CA ASN A 255 8.40 -10.76 16.26
C ASN A 255 9.60 -9.80 16.27
N SER A 256 10.69 -10.12 15.58
CA SER A 256 11.89 -9.27 15.52
C SER A 256 11.61 -7.96 14.78
N GLY A 257 10.74 -7.99 13.79
CA GLY A 257 10.51 -6.88 12.88
C GLY A 257 11.72 -6.54 12.00
N VAL A 258 12.64 -7.49 11.80
CA VAL A 258 13.73 -7.35 10.83
C VAL A 258 13.18 -7.65 9.43
N GLY A 259 13.52 -6.83 8.44
CA GLY A 259 13.11 -7.01 7.06
C GLY A 259 12.50 -5.75 6.45
N ARG A 260 11.79 -5.94 5.34
CA ARG A 260 11.13 -4.87 4.59
C ARG A 260 9.76 -4.56 5.19
N TRP A 261 9.55 -3.31 5.57
CA TRP A 261 8.27 -2.84 6.08
C TRP A 261 7.48 -2.05 5.05
N TRP A 262 6.20 -2.33 4.98
CA TRP A 262 5.26 -1.73 4.04
C TRP A 262 3.89 -1.53 4.69
N MET A 263 3.16 -0.53 4.24
CA MET A 263 1.77 -0.29 4.64
C MET A 263 0.92 -0.08 3.39
N GLY A 264 -0.15 -0.85 3.26
CA GLY A 264 -1.17 -0.69 2.23
C GLY A 264 -2.41 -0.04 2.80
N LEU A 265 -3.00 0.85 2.01
CA LEU A 265 -4.25 1.55 2.33
C LEU A 265 -5.31 1.07 1.34
N PHE A 266 -6.18 0.19 1.82
CA PHE A 266 -7.17 -0.50 1.00
C PHE A 266 -8.59 -0.06 1.31
N THR A 267 -9.42 0.00 0.28
CA THR A 267 -10.87 -0.02 0.41
C THR A 267 -11.36 -1.31 -0.23
N ASN A 268 -12.00 -2.18 0.55
CA ASN A 268 -12.41 -3.51 0.14
C ASN A 268 -13.92 -3.68 0.26
N ASP A 269 -14.48 -4.58 -0.54
CA ASP A 269 -15.82 -5.12 -0.29
C ASP A 269 -15.80 -5.98 0.99
N SER A 270 -16.85 -5.90 1.77
CA SER A 270 -17.04 -6.62 3.03
C SER A 270 -17.71 -7.98 2.82
#